data_0a261eeb593fa76059da663e37e1ef5b
#
_entry.id   0a261eeb593fa76059da663e37e1ef5b
#
_cell.length_a   1.000
_cell.length_b   1.000
_cell.length_c   1.000
_cell.angle_alpha   90.00
_cell.angle_beta   90.00
_cell.angle_gamma   90.00
#
_symmetry.space_group_name_H-M   'P 1'
#
loop_
_entity.id
_entity.type
_entity.pdbx_description
1 polymer ?
#
loop_
_entity_poly.entity_id
_entity_poly.type
_entity_poly.pdbx_seq_one_letter_code
_entity_poly.pdbx_strand_id
1 'polypeptide(L)'
;AFCRKRPKCIAPKGGGPGRGSGPWRGGYALKALADHFGDATECRVDGAALPAGNRGAYVGTASIEDIDTADRILLIGTNPRNEAPVLNSRIRKAWINGAKVARIGVEADLTYDVHQLGTGRAALAELAAQDHTDKHGSNGVMIIGQAAISGADGAAVLATALAAAAAAQSRVLILHTAAGRVGAMDLGFTADGGMDAALDGAEVVYNLGVDEVDIPAGPFVIYQGSHGDRGAHRADVILPAAAYTEENAIFVNTEGRPQMASRAGFPPGDAKENWAILRALSAELNAVLPFNTLSELRQQMFAAHP
;
A
#
# COMPACT_ATOMS: atom_id res chain seq x y z
N ALA A 1 -21.21 7.88 -26.43
CA ALA A 1 -20.65 6.57 -26.84
C ALA A 1 -19.72 5.94 -25.80
N PHE A 2 -19.48 6.63 -24.68
CA PHE A 2 -18.49 6.25 -23.64
C PHE A 2 -18.97 5.12 -22.70
N CYS A 3 -20.22 4.77 -22.71
CA CYS A 3 -20.86 4.04 -21.61
C CYS A 3 -21.26 2.57 -21.93
N ARG A 4 -20.64 1.87 -22.88
CA ARG A 4 -20.92 0.46 -23.14
C ARG A 4 -19.78 -0.51 -22.87
N LYS A 5 -18.64 -0.02 -22.39
CA LYS A 5 -17.44 -0.83 -22.18
C LYS A 5 -17.07 -0.74 -20.70
N ARG A 6 -16.75 -1.85 -20.06
CA ARG A 6 -16.42 -1.93 -18.64
C ARG A 6 -15.07 -1.28 -18.37
N PRO A 7 -14.98 -0.13 -17.67
CA PRO A 7 -13.71 0.40 -17.22
C PRO A 7 -13.12 -0.52 -16.14
N LYS A 8 -11.80 -0.64 -16.09
CA LYS A 8 -11.09 -1.27 -14.97
C LYS A 8 -10.27 -0.19 -14.29
N CYS A 9 -10.34 -0.12 -12.98
CA CYS A 9 -9.76 0.97 -12.22
C CYS A 9 -8.50 0.55 -11.47
N ILE A 10 -7.41 1.27 -11.68
CA ILE A 10 -6.17 1.13 -10.90
C ILE A 10 -6.12 2.27 -9.90
N ALA A 11 -6.06 1.91 -8.63
CA ALA A 11 -5.99 2.86 -7.54
C ALA A 11 -4.57 3.31 -7.20
N PRO A 12 -4.46 4.40 -6.43
CA PRO A 12 -3.22 5.10 -6.20
C PRO A 12 -2.20 4.27 -5.42
N LYS A 13 -0.97 4.29 -5.90
CA LYS A 13 0.20 4.03 -5.09
C LYS A 13 0.52 5.28 -4.28
N GLY A 14 0.71 5.11 -2.97
CA GLY A 14 1.39 6.13 -2.20
C GLY A 14 2.86 6.14 -2.63
N GLY A 15 3.31 7.22 -3.22
CA GLY A 15 4.70 7.37 -3.64
C GLY A 15 5.68 7.39 -2.50
N GLY A 16 6.92 6.97 -2.75
CA GLY A 16 8.10 7.35 -1.97
C GLY A 16 8.27 8.89 -1.96
N PRO A 17 9.26 9.44 -1.24
CA PRO A 17 9.37 10.88 -1.05
C PRO A 17 9.41 11.61 -2.38
N GLY A 18 8.31 12.29 -2.71
CA GLY A 18 8.16 13.18 -3.87
C GLY A 18 7.23 12.74 -4.99
N ARG A 19 6.55 11.57 -4.94
CA ARG A 19 5.66 11.12 -6.03
C ARG A 19 4.30 10.65 -5.53
N GLY A 20 3.28 11.21 -6.13
CA GLY A 20 1.85 10.97 -6.08
C GLY A 20 1.29 9.99 -5.03
N SER A 21 0.91 10.49 -3.88
CA SER A 21 0.09 9.76 -2.92
C SER A 21 -1.38 10.09 -3.20
N GLY A 22 -2.10 9.19 -3.85
CA GLY A 22 -3.56 9.32 -3.90
C GLY A 22 -4.12 9.18 -2.48
N PRO A 23 -4.81 10.19 -1.94
CA PRO A 23 -5.39 10.13 -0.61
C PRO A 23 -6.61 9.22 -0.60
N TRP A 24 -6.91 8.68 0.57
CA TRP A 24 -8.01 7.75 0.82
C TRP A 24 -9.38 8.24 0.28
N ARG A 25 -9.59 9.55 0.21
CA ARG A 25 -10.84 10.17 -0.28
C ARG A 25 -11.02 10.07 -1.78
N GLY A 26 -9.99 10.30 -2.55
CA GLY A 26 -10.01 10.04 -4.00
C GLY A 26 -10.20 8.55 -4.26
N GLY A 27 -9.53 7.70 -3.49
CA GLY A 27 -9.72 6.26 -3.51
C GLY A 27 -11.17 5.85 -3.24
N TYR A 28 -11.80 6.37 -2.17
CA TYR A 28 -13.21 6.05 -1.87
C TYR A 28 -14.16 6.46 -3.01
N ALA A 29 -13.98 7.66 -3.57
CA ALA A 29 -14.81 8.10 -4.70
C ALA A 29 -14.62 7.21 -5.95
N LEU A 30 -13.36 6.82 -6.24
CA LEU A 30 -13.07 5.91 -7.34
C LEU A 30 -13.65 4.50 -7.08
N LYS A 31 -13.50 3.98 -5.85
CA LYS A 31 -14.06 2.68 -5.48
C LYS A 31 -15.58 2.65 -5.61
N ALA A 32 -16.26 3.68 -5.11
CA ALA A 32 -17.71 3.79 -5.23
C ALA A 32 -18.17 3.84 -6.71
N LEU A 33 -17.39 4.53 -7.57
CA LEU A 33 -17.67 4.56 -9.00
C LEU A 33 -17.41 3.20 -9.66
N ALA A 34 -16.30 2.57 -9.35
CA ALA A 34 -15.95 1.24 -9.85
C ALA A 34 -16.98 0.17 -9.43
N ASP A 35 -17.43 0.18 -8.19
CA ASP A 35 -18.44 -0.72 -7.67
C ASP A 35 -19.79 -0.55 -8.37
N HIS A 36 -20.15 0.70 -8.71
CA HIS A 36 -21.38 0.96 -9.48
C HIS A 36 -21.36 0.26 -10.84
N PHE A 37 -20.20 0.17 -11.48
CA PHE A 37 -20.04 -0.49 -12.78
C PHE A 37 -19.65 -1.98 -12.68
N GLY A 38 -19.35 -2.48 -11.48
CA GLY A 38 -18.86 -3.83 -11.27
C GLY A 38 -17.43 -4.05 -11.76
N ASP A 39 -16.60 -3.02 -11.68
CA ASP A 39 -15.24 -3.01 -12.21
C ASP A 39 -14.21 -3.52 -11.20
N ALA A 40 -13.14 -4.14 -11.71
CA ALA A 40 -12.00 -4.52 -10.88
C ALA A 40 -11.19 -3.31 -10.43
N THR A 41 -10.74 -3.34 -9.17
CA THR A 41 -9.89 -2.30 -8.58
C THR A 41 -8.63 -2.93 -7.99
N GLU A 42 -7.44 -2.32 -8.22
CA GLU A 42 -6.17 -2.88 -7.75
C GLU A 42 -5.20 -1.78 -7.29
N CYS A 43 -4.49 -2.00 -6.18
CA CYS A 43 -3.47 -1.08 -5.66
C CYS A 43 -2.09 -1.73 -5.44
N ARG A 44 -1.94 -3.04 -5.62
CA ARG A 44 -0.68 -3.77 -5.41
C ARG A 44 0.20 -3.72 -6.67
N VAL A 45 0.57 -2.50 -7.05
CA VAL A 45 1.30 -2.21 -8.31
C VAL A 45 2.69 -2.84 -8.42
N ASP A 46 3.27 -3.28 -7.31
CA ASP A 46 4.57 -3.97 -7.23
C ASP A 46 4.42 -5.51 -7.19
N GLY A 47 3.21 -6.02 -7.39
CA GLY A 47 2.93 -7.45 -7.35
C GLY A 47 2.97 -8.07 -5.95
N ALA A 48 3.00 -7.27 -4.88
CA ALA A 48 3.02 -7.79 -3.52
C ALA A 48 1.83 -8.71 -3.25
N ALA A 49 2.09 -9.94 -2.79
CA ALA A 49 1.10 -10.97 -2.53
C ALA A 49 0.35 -10.75 -1.21
N LEU A 50 -0.18 -9.56 -1.03
CA LEU A 50 -0.98 -9.18 0.13
C LEU A 50 -2.42 -9.67 -0.07
N PRO A 51 -2.99 -10.46 0.87
CA PRO A 51 -4.34 -11.00 0.70
C PRO A 51 -5.41 -9.93 0.90
N ALA A 52 -6.54 -10.10 0.21
CA ALA A 52 -7.73 -9.30 0.41
C ALA A 52 -8.44 -9.65 1.73
N GLY A 53 -9.18 -8.70 2.28
CA GLY A 53 -10.17 -8.91 3.34
C GLY A 53 -9.63 -8.95 4.77
N ASN A 54 -8.65 -9.77 5.09
CA ASN A 54 -8.10 -9.82 6.45
C ASN A 54 -7.06 -8.71 6.67
N ARG A 55 -7.45 -7.66 7.38
CA ARG A 55 -6.60 -6.51 7.67
C ARG A 55 -5.30 -6.88 8.39
N GLY A 56 -5.34 -7.82 9.32
CA GLY A 56 -4.17 -8.30 10.02
C GLY A 56 -3.13 -8.96 9.11
N ALA A 57 -3.54 -9.47 7.95
CA ALA A 57 -2.64 -10.11 7.00
C ALA A 57 -1.85 -9.13 6.12
N TYR A 58 -2.27 -7.86 6.01
CA TYR A 58 -1.52 -6.84 5.28
C TYR A 58 -1.02 -5.68 6.14
N VAL A 59 -1.45 -5.58 7.39
CA VAL A 59 -0.93 -4.62 8.39
C VAL A 59 0.00 -5.34 9.36
N GLY A 60 -0.41 -6.53 9.81
CA GLY A 60 0.24 -7.29 10.88
C GLY A 60 -0.38 -7.03 12.25
N THR A 61 0.36 -7.38 13.30
CA THR A 61 -0.07 -7.33 14.70
C THR A 61 0.83 -6.44 15.57
N ALA A 62 1.94 -5.94 15.02
CA ALA A 62 2.86 -5.04 15.72
C ALA A 62 2.53 -3.58 15.42
N SER A 63 2.62 -2.74 16.43
CA SER A 63 2.70 -1.29 16.27
C SER A 63 4.15 -0.84 16.07
N ILE A 64 4.33 0.40 15.64
CA ILE A 64 5.66 1.02 15.55
C ILE A 64 6.29 1.16 16.95
N GLU A 65 5.49 1.36 17.98
CA GLU A 65 5.95 1.46 19.39
C GLU A 65 6.48 0.14 19.93
N ASP A 66 5.97 -1.00 19.44
CA ASP A 66 6.44 -2.33 19.85
C ASP A 66 7.91 -2.55 19.54
N ILE A 67 8.45 -1.86 18.53
CA ILE A 67 9.87 -1.91 18.18
C ILE A 67 10.75 -1.31 19.29
N ASP A 68 10.28 -0.26 19.97
CA ASP A 68 11.07 0.42 21.03
C ASP A 68 11.32 -0.49 22.23
N THR A 69 10.46 -1.46 22.48
CA THR A 69 10.51 -2.40 23.61
C THR A 69 10.88 -3.82 23.20
N ALA A 70 11.12 -4.05 21.90
CA ALA A 70 11.50 -5.37 21.41
C ALA A 70 12.88 -5.79 21.93
N ASP A 71 13.01 -7.04 22.33
CA ASP A 71 14.29 -7.68 22.66
C ASP A 71 14.87 -8.47 21.48
N ARG A 72 14.03 -8.79 20.49
CA ARG A 72 14.40 -9.47 19.24
C ARG A 72 13.67 -8.85 18.06
N ILE A 73 14.41 -8.51 17.02
CA ILE A 73 13.85 -7.96 15.76
C ILE A 73 14.36 -8.80 14.60
N LEU A 74 13.45 -9.31 13.77
CA LEU A 74 13.78 -10.03 12.55
C LEU A 74 13.31 -9.21 11.34
N LEU A 75 14.23 -8.92 10.43
CA LEU A 75 13.96 -8.25 9.16
C LEU A 75 13.90 -9.27 8.03
N ILE A 76 12.82 -9.32 7.26
CA ILE A 76 12.64 -10.22 6.12
C ILE A 76 12.44 -9.40 4.86
N GLY A 77 13.40 -9.48 3.93
CA GLY A 77 13.34 -8.83 2.61
C GLY A 77 13.09 -7.34 2.67
N THR A 78 13.69 -6.65 3.64
CA THR A 78 13.60 -5.19 3.80
C THR A 78 14.95 -4.57 4.11
N ASN A 79 15.14 -3.35 3.59
CA ASN A 79 16.20 -2.44 4.01
C ASN A 79 15.57 -1.20 4.66
N PRO A 80 15.27 -1.23 5.95
CA PRO A 80 14.57 -0.14 6.62
C PRO A 80 15.35 1.19 6.61
N ARG A 81 16.68 1.16 6.39
CA ARG A 81 17.47 2.40 6.22
C ARG A 81 17.04 3.19 4.99
N ASN A 82 16.70 2.49 3.90
CA ASN A 82 16.26 3.12 2.65
C ASN A 82 14.74 3.24 2.54
N GLU A 83 14.01 2.23 3.01
CA GLU A 83 12.55 2.12 2.84
C GLU A 83 11.79 2.91 3.90
N ALA A 84 12.30 2.94 5.15
CA ALA A 84 11.67 3.60 6.29
C ALA A 84 12.71 4.13 7.30
N PRO A 85 13.43 5.22 6.97
CA PRO A 85 14.57 5.70 7.80
C PRO A 85 14.18 6.02 9.25
N VAL A 86 12.98 6.53 9.50
CA VAL A 86 12.48 6.80 10.86
C VAL A 86 12.27 5.50 11.64
N LEU A 87 11.74 4.45 10.98
CA LEU A 87 11.61 3.13 11.58
C LEU A 87 13.00 2.52 11.86
N ASN A 88 13.95 2.69 10.94
CA ASN A 88 15.33 2.24 11.12
C ASN A 88 15.99 2.88 12.35
N SER A 89 15.70 4.16 12.62
CA SER A 89 16.21 4.83 13.81
C SER A 89 15.64 4.25 15.11
N ARG A 90 14.37 3.79 15.11
CA ARG A 90 13.77 3.08 16.26
C ARG A 90 14.39 1.70 16.45
N ILE A 91 14.61 0.94 15.37
CA ILE A 91 15.30 -0.36 15.43
C ILE A 91 16.73 -0.15 16.01
N ARG A 92 17.44 0.88 15.53
CA ARG A 92 18.76 1.23 16.08
C ARG A 92 18.71 1.56 17.57
N LYS A 93 17.69 2.29 18.02
CA LYS A 93 17.49 2.60 19.44
C LYS A 93 17.25 1.33 20.25
N ALA A 94 16.40 0.41 19.78
CA ALA A 94 16.19 -0.89 20.42
C ALA A 94 17.49 -1.70 20.49
N TRP A 95 18.27 -1.73 19.40
CA TRP A 95 19.59 -2.39 19.37
C TRP A 95 20.58 -1.79 20.40
N ILE A 96 20.67 -0.46 20.53
CA ILE A 96 21.47 0.20 21.58
C ILE A 96 21.02 -0.24 22.98
N ASN A 97 19.74 -0.47 23.18
CA ASN A 97 19.16 -0.92 24.44
C ASN A 97 19.30 -2.45 24.64
N GLY A 98 20.00 -3.16 23.75
CA GLY A 98 20.32 -4.58 23.89
C GLY A 98 19.48 -5.53 23.02
N ALA A 99 18.56 -5.04 22.22
CA ALA A 99 17.80 -5.88 21.30
C ALA A 99 18.72 -6.58 20.28
N LYS A 100 18.46 -7.84 20.02
CA LYS A 100 19.15 -8.62 18.99
C LYS A 100 18.43 -8.44 17.66
N VAL A 101 19.16 -7.98 16.64
CA VAL A 101 18.61 -7.79 15.29
C VAL A 101 19.16 -8.88 14.37
N ALA A 102 18.27 -9.58 13.68
CA ALA A 102 18.61 -10.56 12.66
C ALA A 102 17.94 -10.23 11.33
N ARG A 103 18.46 -10.80 10.24
CA ARG A 103 17.92 -10.55 8.90
C ARG A 103 17.95 -11.79 8.00
N ILE A 104 16.89 -11.92 7.18
CA ILE A 104 16.84 -12.76 6.00
C ILE A 104 16.64 -11.83 4.79
N GLY A 105 17.59 -11.81 3.87
CA GLY A 105 17.57 -10.93 2.69
C GLY A 105 18.96 -10.47 2.28
N VAL A 106 19.02 -9.58 1.29
CA VAL A 106 20.28 -9.03 0.79
C VAL A 106 20.97 -8.20 1.87
N GLU A 107 22.28 -8.36 2.00
CA GLU A 107 23.08 -7.58 2.95
C GLU A 107 22.98 -6.08 2.68
N ALA A 108 22.87 -5.31 3.75
CA ALA A 108 22.87 -3.85 3.71
C ALA A 108 23.44 -3.30 5.01
N ASP A 109 24.14 -2.18 4.93
CA ASP A 109 24.55 -1.40 6.10
C ASP A 109 23.32 -0.70 6.70
N LEU A 110 22.92 -1.13 7.91
CA LEU A 110 21.78 -0.57 8.65
C LEU A 110 22.22 0.39 9.78
N THR A 111 23.53 0.65 9.92
CA THR A 111 24.15 1.48 10.96
C THR A 111 24.16 0.86 12.37
N TYR A 112 23.90 -0.45 12.47
CA TYR A 112 23.99 -1.27 13.68
C TYR A 112 24.27 -2.72 13.28
N ASP A 113 24.69 -3.55 14.26
CA ASP A 113 25.02 -4.94 13.98
C ASP A 113 23.76 -5.78 13.71
N VAL A 114 23.80 -6.57 12.66
CA VAL A 114 22.71 -7.44 12.23
C VAL A 114 23.25 -8.84 11.98
N HIS A 115 22.64 -9.82 12.62
CA HIS A 115 22.96 -11.22 12.37
C HIS A 115 22.31 -11.69 11.06
N GLN A 116 23.12 -12.00 10.06
CA GLN A 116 22.65 -12.50 8.76
C GLN A 116 22.28 -13.99 8.87
N LEU A 117 21.01 -14.33 8.68
CA LEU A 117 20.51 -15.72 8.71
C LEU A 117 20.53 -16.37 7.33
N GLY A 118 20.55 -15.57 6.26
CA GLY A 118 20.58 -16.02 4.86
C GLY A 118 19.94 -15.02 3.92
N THR A 119 19.94 -15.31 2.63
CA THR A 119 19.52 -14.36 1.58
C THR A 119 18.19 -14.73 0.91
N GLY A 120 17.65 -15.91 1.14
CA GLY A 120 16.50 -16.40 0.39
C GLY A 120 15.53 -17.22 1.22
N ARG A 121 14.54 -17.79 0.52
CA ARG A 121 13.45 -18.56 1.11
C ARG A 121 13.89 -19.83 1.85
N ALA A 122 15.04 -20.43 1.50
CA ALA A 122 15.57 -21.56 2.23
C ALA A 122 15.87 -21.20 3.70
N ALA A 123 16.51 -20.06 3.94
CA ALA A 123 16.77 -19.57 5.29
C ALA A 123 15.47 -19.28 6.08
N LEU A 124 14.41 -18.81 5.40
CA LEU A 124 13.11 -18.63 6.02
C LEU A 124 12.45 -19.96 6.37
N ALA A 125 12.55 -20.95 5.50
CA ALA A 125 12.04 -22.30 5.78
C ALA A 125 12.80 -22.98 6.93
N GLU A 126 14.13 -22.84 6.98
CA GLU A 126 14.96 -23.31 8.09
C GLU A 126 14.58 -22.65 9.41
N LEU A 127 14.36 -21.31 9.40
CA LEU A 127 13.87 -20.60 10.58
C LEU A 127 12.50 -21.10 11.03
N ALA A 128 11.58 -21.32 10.09
CA ALA A 128 10.23 -21.79 10.40
C ALA A 128 10.22 -23.22 10.98
N ALA A 129 11.22 -24.04 10.65
CA ALA A 129 11.38 -25.40 11.13
C ALA A 129 12.10 -25.51 12.50
N GLN A 130 12.66 -24.40 13.00
CA GLN A 130 13.36 -24.41 14.30
C GLN A 130 12.38 -24.55 15.46
N ASP A 131 12.87 -25.16 16.54
CA ASP A 131 12.18 -25.12 17.84
C ASP A 131 12.31 -23.70 18.44
N HIS A 132 11.18 -23.11 18.76
CA HIS A 132 11.08 -21.77 19.34
C HIS A 132 10.68 -21.78 20.83
N THR A 133 10.65 -22.94 21.47
CA THR A 133 10.18 -23.09 22.87
C THR A 133 11.02 -22.29 23.87
N ASP A 134 12.32 -22.12 23.62
CA ASP A 134 13.24 -21.30 24.41
C ASP A 134 13.01 -19.78 24.28
N LYS A 135 12.19 -19.36 23.32
CA LYS A 135 11.89 -17.96 23.01
C LYS A 135 10.56 -17.48 23.60
N HIS A 136 9.85 -18.36 24.30
CA HIS A 136 8.62 -17.99 25.00
C HIS A 136 8.88 -16.90 26.05
N GLY A 137 8.02 -15.88 26.07
CA GLY A 137 8.11 -14.75 26.98
C GLY A 137 9.04 -13.60 26.54
N SER A 138 9.73 -13.74 25.39
CA SER A 138 10.50 -12.64 24.81
C SER A 138 9.61 -11.77 23.92
N ASN A 139 9.91 -10.45 23.87
CA ASN A 139 9.18 -9.48 23.06
C ASN A 139 9.76 -9.41 21.63
N GLY A 140 9.34 -10.33 20.77
CA GLY A 140 9.82 -10.41 19.38
C GLY A 140 8.98 -9.60 18.41
N VAL A 141 9.64 -8.90 17.47
CA VAL A 141 9.00 -8.23 16.34
C VAL A 141 9.60 -8.73 15.02
N MET A 142 8.75 -9.16 14.10
CA MET A 142 9.12 -9.54 12.75
C MET A 142 8.64 -8.48 11.76
N ILE A 143 9.55 -7.91 10.97
CA ILE A 143 9.25 -6.89 9.97
C ILE A 143 9.42 -7.50 8.59
N ILE A 144 8.33 -7.60 7.83
CA ILE A 144 8.29 -8.18 6.49
C ILE A 144 8.20 -7.07 5.46
N GLY A 145 9.20 -6.96 4.60
CA GLY A 145 9.24 -5.98 3.52
C GLY A 145 8.58 -6.47 2.24
N GLN A 146 8.19 -5.52 1.38
CA GLN A 146 7.52 -5.81 0.12
C GLN A 146 8.38 -6.66 -0.83
N ALA A 147 9.70 -6.46 -0.83
CA ALA A 147 10.62 -7.23 -1.69
C ALA A 147 10.57 -8.75 -1.42
N ALA A 148 10.23 -9.17 -0.20
CA ALA A 148 10.07 -10.59 0.12
C ALA A 148 8.83 -11.22 -0.52
N ILE A 149 7.78 -10.43 -0.75
CA ILE A 149 6.44 -10.91 -1.09
C ILE A 149 5.95 -10.46 -2.48
N SER A 150 6.79 -9.78 -3.26
CA SER A 150 6.44 -9.33 -4.63
C SER A 150 6.83 -10.33 -5.73
N GLY A 151 7.46 -11.45 -5.39
CA GLY A 151 7.79 -12.51 -6.35
C GLY A 151 6.64 -13.47 -6.62
N ALA A 152 6.79 -14.33 -7.60
CA ALA A 152 5.79 -15.35 -7.97
C ALA A 152 5.41 -16.31 -6.81
N ASP A 153 6.31 -16.47 -5.85
CA ASP A 153 6.11 -17.27 -4.63
C ASP A 153 5.79 -16.39 -3.39
N GLY A 154 5.51 -15.10 -3.57
CA GLY A 154 5.31 -14.14 -2.50
C GLY A 154 4.24 -14.55 -1.48
N ALA A 155 3.15 -15.18 -1.94
CA ALA A 155 2.12 -15.70 -1.05
C ALA A 155 2.62 -16.83 -0.13
N ALA A 156 3.44 -17.74 -0.65
CA ALA A 156 4.04 -18.81 0.13
C ALA A 156 5.09 -18.27 1.12
N VAL A 157 5.88 -17.27 0.70
CA VAL A 157 6.84 -16.58 1.58
C VAL A 157 6.11 -15.88 2.71
N LEU A 158 5.04 -15.16 2.44
CA LEU A 158 4.23 -14.50 3.47
C LEU A 158 3.64 -15.50 4.45
N ALA A 159 3.03 -16.58 3.94
CA ALA A 159 2.45 -17.64 4.79
C ALA A 159 3.51 -18.28 5.69
N THR A 160 4.70 -18.58 5.16
CA THR A 160 5.82 -19.15 5.94
C THR A 160 6.31 -18.17 7.01
N ALA A 161 6.45 -16.89 6.68
CA ALA A 161 6.87 -15.86 7.62
C ALA A 161 5.86 -15.68 8.77
N LEU A 162 4.56 -15.66 8.44
CA LEU A 162 3.49 -15.57 9.45
C LEU A 162 3.45 -16.81 10.35
N ALA A 163 3.66 -18.00 9.80
CA ALA A 163 3.75 -19.25 10.59
C ALA A 163 4.97 -19.24 11.53
N ALA A 164 6.14 -18.80 11.04
CA ALA A 164 7.34 -18.65 11.85
C ALA A 164 7.15 -17.61 12.97
N ALA A 165 6.48 -16.50 12.68
CA ALA A 165 6.17 -15.48 13.68
C ALA A 165 5.24 -16.03 14.78
N ALA A 166 4.21 -16.78 14.40
CA ALA A 166 3.27 -17.40 15.34
C ALA A 166 3.99 -18.42 16.22
N ALA A 167 4.82 -19.31 15.66
CA ALA A 167 5.62 -20.28 16.41
C ALA A 167 6.59 -19.61 17.39
N ALA A 168 7.22 -18.50 16.99
CA ALA A 168 8.13 -17.72 17.84
C ALA A 168 7.40 -16.72 18.77
N GLN A 169 6.07 -16.70 18.79
CA GLN A 169 5.25 -15.72 19.51
C GLN A 169 5.66 -14.26 19.25
N SER A 170 6.10 -13.97 18.04
CA SER A 170 6.53 -12.64 17.62
C SER A 170 5.36 -11.88 16.98
N ARG A 171 5.28 -10.59 17.26
CA ARG A 171 4.38 -9.69 16.55
C ARG A 171 4.91 -9.41 15.15
N VAL A 172 4.04 -9.14 14.20
CA VAL A 172 4.39 -8.91 12.80
C VAL A 172 4.05 -7.48 12.40
N LEU A 173 4.96 -6.82 11.70
CA LEU A 173 4.73 -5.57 10.98
C LEU A 173 4.98 -5.81 9.49
N ILE A 174 4.01 -5.52 8.65
CA ILE A 174 4.19 -5.51 7.20
C ILE A 174 4.65 -4.10 6.80
N LEU A 175 5.87 -3.97 6.31
CA LEU A 175 6.42 -2.67 5.92
C LEU A 175 5.99 -2.30 4.51
N HIS A 176 5.06 -1.36 4.40
CA HIS A 176 4.61 -0.84 3.11
C HIS A 176 5.53 0.25 2.59
N THR A 177 5.91 0.15 1.32
CA THR A 177 6.71 1.16 0.61
C THR A 177 5.85 2.20 -0.12
N ALA A 178 4.52 2.01 -0.12
CA ALA A 178 3.55 2.89 -0.77
C ALA A 178 2.63 3.53 0.27
N ALA A 179 2.64 4.85 0.42
CA ALA A 179 1.96 5.59 1.49
C ALA A 179 0.43 5.45 1.50
N GLY A 180 -0.20 5.22 0.34
CA GLY A 180 -1.66 5.04 0.23
C GLY A 180 -2.14 3.60 0.25
N ARG A 181 -1.23 2.59 0.27
CA ARG A 181 -1.59 1.18 0.05
C ARG A 181 -2.52 0.63 1.12
N VAL A 182 -2.19 0.81 2.38
CA VAL A 182 -3.02 0.27 3.47
C VAL A 182 -4.45 0.81 3.37
N GLY A 183 -4.59 2.12 3.18
CA GLY A 183 -5.90 2.73 2.98
C GLY A 183 -6.63 2.26 1.72
N ALA A 184 -5.92 2.03 0.62
CA ALA A 184 -6.52 1.47 -0.58
C ALA A 184 -7.01 0.03 -0.37
N MET A 185 -6.23 -0.79 0.34
CA MET A 185 -6.64 -2.15 0.71
C MET A 185 -7.82 -2.14 1.68
N ASP A 186 -7.84 -1.22 2.67
CA ASP A 186 -8.98 -1.02 3.56
C ASP A 186 -10.27 -0.67 2.77
N LEU A 187 -10.14 0.04 1.65
CA LEU A 187 -11.24 0.34 0.71
C LEU A 187 -11.58 -0.81 -0.25
N GLY A 188 -10.81 -1.90 -0.25
CA GLY A 188 -11.05 -3.05 -1.13
C GLY A 188 -10.44 -2.95 -2.53
N PHE A 189 -9.37 -2.18 -2.71
CA PHE A 189 -8.62 -2.16 -3.97
C PHE A 189 -7.72 -3.38 -4.10
N THR A 190 -8.33 -4.53 -4.28
CA THR A 190 -7.65 -5.83 -4.41
C THR A 190 -8.37 -6.69 -5.42
N ALA A 191 -7.82 -6.82 -6.61
CA ALA A 191 -8.35 -7.72 -7.63
C ALA A 191 -7.83 -9.15 -7.39
N ASP A 192 -8.69 -10.13 -7.61
CA ASP A 192 -8.26 -11.53 -7.66
C ASP A 192 -7.30 -11.72 -8.86
N GLY A 193 -6.14 -12.32 -8.60
CA GLY A 193 -5.07 -12.43 -9.60
C GLY A 193 -4.18 -11.18 -9.75
N GLY A 194 -4.41 -10.12 -8.95
CA GLY A 194 -3.56 -8.93 -8.91
C GLY A 194 -3.65 -8.03 -10.13
N MET A 195 -2.57 -7.28 -10.40
CA MET A 195 -2.53 -6.25 -11.45
C MET A 195 -2.71 -6.84 -12.85
N ASP A 196 -2.07 -7.96 -13.15
CA ASP A 196 -2.16 -8.59 -14.47
C ASP A 196 -3.61 -8.99 -14.79
N ALA A 197 -4.30 -9.62 -13.85
CA ALA A 197 -5.70 -9.98 -13.99
C ALA A 197 -6.62 -8.74 -14.05
N ALA A 198 -6.28 -7.68 -13.32
CA ALA A 198 -7.02 -6.41 -13.38
C ALA A 198 -6.89 -5.74 -14.75
N LEU A 199 -5.77 -5.88 -15.43
CA LEU A 199 -5.52 -5.32 -16.77
C LEU A 199 -5.97 -6.21 -17.91
N ASP A 200 -6.08 -7.52 -17.69
CA ASP A 200 -6.45 -8.48 -18.73
C ASP A 200 -7.82 -8.19 -19.33
N GLY A 201 -7.87 -8.04 -20.65
CA GLY A 201 -9.09 -7.71 -21.39
C GLY A 201 -9.72 -6.36 -21.03
N ALA A 202 -8.96 -5.45 -20.39
CA ALA A 202 -9.43 -4.10 -20.11
C ALA A 202 -9.63 -3.30 -21.40
N GLU A 203 -10.78 -2.67 -21.55
CA GLU A 203 -11.05 -1.74 -22.66
C GLU A 203 -10.81 -0.29 -22.24
N VAL A 204 -11.01 0.02 -20.96
CA VAL A 204 -10.73 1.33 -20.36
C VAL A 204 -9.99 1.10 -19.04
N VAL A 205 -8.92 1.84 -18.82
CA VAL A 205 -8.16 1.87 -17.56
C VAL A 205 -8.24 3.26 -16.96
N TYR A 206 -8.76 3.36 -15.75
CA TYR A 206 -8.70 4.59 -14.97
C TYR A 206 -7.53 4.53 -14.00
N ASN A 207 -6.50 5.31 -14.30
CA ASN A 207 -5.25 5.36 -13.53
C ASN A 207 -5.25 6.59 -12.61
N LEU A 208 -5.38 6.37 -11.30
CA LEU A 208 -5.38 7.44 -10.30
C LEU A 208 -3.97 7.60 -9.69
N GLY A 209 -3.14 8.42 -10.32
CA GLY A 209 -1.81 8.81 -9.81
C GLY A 209 -0.78 7.69 -9.71
N VAL A 210 -0.87 6.67 -10.57
CA VAL A 210 0.08 5.55 -10.61
C VAL A 210 1.01 5.70 -11.81
N ASP A 211 2.30 5.70 -11.57
CA ASP A 211 3.34 5.87 -12.60
C ASP A 211 4.15 4.59 -12.86
N GLU A 212 4.08 3.61 -11.96
CA GLU A 212 4.95 2.43 -11.98
C GLU A 212 4.32 1.20 -12.64
N VAL A 213 3.13 1.33 -13.20
CA VAL A 213 2.45 0.23 -13.91
C VAL A 213 2.66 0.36 -15.40
N ASP A 214 3.09 -0.74 -16.03
CA ASP A 214 3.12 -0.86 -17.48
C ASP A 214 1.73 -1.24 -17.98
N ILE A 215 0.95 -0.26 -18.41
CA ILE A 215 -0.35 -0.49 -19.04
C ILE A 215 -0.10 -0.85 -20.50
N PRO A 216 -0.53 -2.05 -20.96
CA PRO A 216 -0.29 -2.49 -22.35
C PRO A 216 -1.00 -1.59 -23.36
N ALA A 217 -0.64 -1.75 -24.63
CA ALA A 217 -1.38 -1.16 -25.73
C ALA A 217 -2.76 -1.81 -25.85
N GLY A 218 -3.78 -1.04 -26.22
CA GLY A 218 -5.14 -1.52 -26.46
C GLY A 218 -6.21 -0.78 -25.63
N PRO A 219 -6.16 -0.75 -24.30
CA PRO A 219 -7.14 -0.01 -23.51
C PRO A 219 -7.04 1.49 -23.70
N PHE A 220 -8.16 2.19 -23.61
CA PHE A 220 -8.23 3.63 -23.46
C PHE A 220 -7.87 4.00 -22.03
N VAL A 221 -6.84 4.84 -21.84
CA VAL A 221 -6.29 5.17 -20.52
C VAL A 221 -6.65 6.60 -20.12
N ILE A 222 -7.30 6.72 -18.98
CA ILE A 222 -7.54 7.99 -18.30
C ILE A 222 -6.54 8.07 -17.13
N TYR A 223 -5.68 9.08 -17.15
CA TYR A 223 -4.78 9.37 -16.04
C TYR A 223 -5.28 10.57 -15.26
N GLN A 224 -5.47 10.41 -13.97
CA GLN A 224 -5.76 11.50 -13.04
C GLN A 224 -4.59 11.63 -12.08
N GLY A 225 -3.86 12.75 -12.15
CA GLY A 225 -2.66 12.95 -11.35
C GLY A 225 -2.17 14.39 -11.37
N SER A 226 -1.17 14.67 -10.56
CA SER A 226 -0.60 16.01 -10.34
C SER A 226 0.70 16.25 -11.09
N HIS A 227 1.33 15.24 -11.67
CA HIS A 227 2.62 15.31 -12.36
C HIS A 227 2.57 14.61 -13.71
N GLY A 228 3.37 15.09 -14.67
CA GLY A 228 3.48 14.54 -16.02
C GLY A 228 4.47 13.36 -16.12
N ASP A 229 4.41 12.44 -15.16
CA ASP A 229 5.26 11.27 -15.10
C ASP A 229 4.82 10.15 -16.06
N ARG A 230 5.38 8.94 -15.92
CA ARG A 230 5.19 7.81 -16.83
C ARG A 230 3.73 7.42 -17.07
N GLY A 231 2.89 7.48 -16.02
CA GLY A 231 1.46 7.21 -16.14
C GLY A 231 0.73 8.22 -17.04
N ALA A 232 1.12 9.49 -17.00
CA ALA A 232 0.58 10.52 -17.89
C ALA A 232 1.00 10.30 -19.35
N HIS A 233 2.23 9.84 -19.60
CA HIS A 233 2.72 9.57 -20.98
C HIS A 233 1.98 8.43 -21.67
N ARG A 234 1.42 7.48 -20.90
CA ARG A 234 0.62 6.36 -21.44
C ARG A 234 -0.85 6.75 -21.66
N ALA A 235 -1.29 7.87 -21.10
CA ALA A 235 -2.70 8.25 -21.08
C ALA A 235 -3.20 8.80 -22.42
N ASP A 236 -4.44 8.46 -22.76
CA ASP A 236 -5.19 9.07 -23.84
C ASP A 236 -5.89 10.36 -23.39
N VAL A 237 -6.22 10.45 -22.09
CA VAL A 237 -6.77 11.65 -21.43
C VAL A 237 -6.10 11.86 -20.09
N ILE A 238 -5.72 13.10 -19.81
CA ILE A 238 -5.15 13.53 -18.53
C ILE A 238 -6.14 14.46 -17.83
N LEU A 239 -6.48 14.13 -16.58
CA LEU A 239 -7.29 14.96 -15.69
C LEU A 239 -6.36 15.56 -14.61
N PRO A 240 -6.09 16.87 -14.64
CA PRO A 240 -5.17 17.49 -13.69
C PRO A 240 -5.76 17.47 -12.27
N ALA A 241 -5.03 16.88 -11.36
CA ALA A 241 -5.43 16.69 -9.98
C ALA A 241 -4.49 17.38 -8.99
N ALA A 242 -5.01 17.66 -7.81
CA ALA A 242 -4.24 18.20 -6.69
C ALA A 242 -3.12 17.24 -6.25
N ALA A 243 -1.97 17.78 -5.88
CA ALA A 243 -0.94 17.05 -5.19
C ALA A 243 -1.35 16.77 -3.73
N TYR A 244 -0.64 15.85 -3.05
CA TYR A 244 -0.96 15.46 -1.67
C TYR A 244 -0.94 16.62 -0.66
N THR A 245 -0.19 17.68 -0.93
CA THR A 245 -0.13 18.91 -0.12
C THR A 245 -1.24 19.92 -0.45
N GLU A 246 -1.95 19.71 -1.54
CA GLU A 246 -2.96 20.63 -2.10
C GLU A 246 -4.40 20.15 -1.86
N GLU A 247 -4.55 19.06 -1.16
CA GLU A 247 -5.87 18.51 -0.80
C GLU A 247 -5.92 18.10 0.67
N ASN A 248 -7.15 18.10 1.23
CA ASN A 248 -7.36 17.50 2.54
C ASN A 248 -7.43 15.98 2.36
N ALA A 249 -6.64 15.22 3.12
CA ALA A 249 -6.49 13.79 2.93
C ALA A 249 -6.69 12.98 4.21
N ILE A 250 -6.85 11.67 4.06
CA ILE A 250 -6.65 10.69 5.13
C ILE A 250 -5.65 9.68 4.59
N PHE A 251 -4.60 9.42 5.35
CA PHE A 251 -3.62 8.40 5.07
C PHE A 251 -3.68 7.34 6.16
N VAL A 252 -3.53 6.08 5.78
CA VAL A 252 -3.39 4.98 6.72
C VAL A 252 -1.94 4.52 6.66
N ASN A 253 -1.24 4.60 7.79
CA ASN A 253 0.17 4.24 7.85
C ASN A 253 0.37 2.71 7.86
N THR A 254 1.63 2.26 7.88
CA THR A 254 2.00 0.84 7.81
C THR A 254 1.47 0.00 8.99
N GLU A 255 1.21 0.61 10.15
CA GLU A 255 0.59 -0.04 11.31
C GLU A 255 -0.94 0.04 11.32
N GLY A 256 -1.55 0.56 10.24
CA GLY A 256 -3.00 0.66 10.12
C GLY A 256 -3.64 1.86 10.81
N ARG A 257 -2.86 2.86 11.24
CA ARG A 257 -3.38 4.07 11.90
C ARG A 257 -3.86 5.09 10.85
N PRO A 258 -5.14 5.48 10.84
CA PRO A 258 -5.62 6.56 10.00
C PRO A 258 -5.15 7.92 10.54
N GLN A 259 -4.63 8.77 9.67
CA GLN A 259 -4.10 10.09 9.99
C GLN A 259 -4.69 11.12 9.03
N MET A 260 -5.22 12.22 9.56
CA MET A 260 -5.75 13.32 8.77
C MET A 260 -4.63 14.29 8.38
N ALA A 261 -4.53 14.60 7.09
CA ALA A 261 -3.72 15.66 6.55
C ALA A 261 -4.60 16.84 6.14
N SER A 262 -4.21 18.04 6.56
CA SER A 262 -4.83 19.27 6.12
C SER A 262 -4.08 19.83 4.92
N ARG A 263 -4.82 20.39 3.99
CA ARG A 263 -4.28 21.06 2.82
C ARG A 263 -3.36 22.21 3.24
N ALA A 264 -2.15 22.25 2.69
CA ALA A 264 -1.16 23.32 2.91
C ALA A 264 -1.22 24.43 1.85
N GLY A 265 -1.65 24.09 0.64
CA GLY A 265 -1.79 25.03 -0.50
C GLY A 265 -3.01 24.72 -1.34
N PHE A 266 -3.17 25.48 -2.40
CA PHE A 266 -4.23 25.24 -3.38
C PHE A 266 -3.64 24.64 -4.65
N PRO A 267 -4.35 23.72 -5.33
CA PRO A 267 -3.90 23.20 -6.61
C PRO A 267 -3.77 24.32 -7.64
N PRO A 268 -2.75 24.30 -8.50
CA PRO A 268 -2.52 25.32 -9.50
C PRO A 268 -3.46 25.15 -10.71
N GLY A 269 -3.77 26.27 -11.36
CA GLY A 269 -4.53 26.31 -12.62
C GLY A 269 -5.88 25.61 -12.50
N ASP A 270 -6.14 24.68 -13.42
CA ASP A 270 -7.40 23.93 -13.50
C ASP A 270 -7.41 22.65 -12.64
N ALA A 271 -6.33 22.34 -11.95
CA ALA A 271 -6.25 21.16 -11.08
C ALA A 271 -7.27 21.23 -9.93
N LYS A 272 -7.89 20.10 -9.61
CA LYS A 272 -8.92 19.98 -8.58
C LYS A 272 -8.57 18.83 -7.62
N GLU A 273 -9.19 18.85 -6.43
CA GLU A 273 -9.10 17.71 -5.51
C GLU A 273 -9.61 16.41 -6.17
N ASN A 274 -8.94 15.32 -5.94
CA ASN A 274 -9.19 14.05 -6.62
C ASN A 274 -10.65 13.60 -6.56
N TRP A 275 -11.29 13.70 -5.41
CA TRP A 275 -12.69 13.31 -5.23
C TRP A 275 -13.67 14.18 -6.02
N ALA A 276 -13.34 15.46 -6.19
CA ALA A 276 -14.21 16.40 -6.90
C ALA A 276 -14.23 16.11 -8.41
N ILE A 277 -13.09 15.73 -8.99
CA ILE A 277 -12.99 15.27 -10.39
C ILE A 277 -13.87 14.04 -10.60
N LEU A 278 -13.74 13.04 -9.72
CA LEU A 278 -14.51 11.80 -9.79
C LEU A 278 -16.01 12.04 -9.58
N ARG A 279 -16.37 12.96 -8.68
CA ARG A 279 -17.78 13.38 -8.49
C ARG A 279 -18.35 14.02 -9.75
N ALA A 280 -17.60 14.90 -10.40
CA ALA A 280 -18.01 15.52 -11.67
C ALA A 280 -18.13 14.45 -12.78
N LEU A 281 -17.12 13.61 -12.94
CA LEU A 281 -17.13 12.51 -13.91
C LEU A 281 -18.32 11.56 -13.71
N SER A 282 -18.69 11.28 -12.47
CA SER A 282 -19.83 10.40 -12.15
C SER A 282 -21.16 10.95 -12.68
N ALA A 283 -21.32 12.26 -12.74
CA ALA A 283 -22.50 12.91 -13.33
C ALA A 283 -22.55 12.72 -14.85
N GLU A 284 -21.43 12.89 -15.53
CA GLU A 284 -21.33 12.67 -16.99
C GLU A 284 -21.56 11.19 -17.38
N LEU A 285 -21.23 10.27 -16.49
CA LEU A 285 -21.45 8.85 -16.66
C LEU A 285 -22.85 8.39 -16.26
N ASN A 286 -23.75 9.27 -15.82
CA ASN A 286 -25.06 8.95 -15.23
C ASN A 286 -25.01 8.00 -14.03
N ALA A 287 -23.91 8.02 -13.29
CA ALA A 287 -23.62 7.21 -12.11
C ALA A 287 -23.30 8.12 -10.91
N VAL A 288 -24.16 9.10 -10.68
CA VAL A 288 -23.93 10.22 -9.74
C VAL A 288 -23.60 9.73 -8.34
N LEU A 289 -22.38 10.01 -7.89
CA LEU A 289 -21.95 9.70 -6.53
C LEU A 289 -22.74 10.54 -5.49
N PRO A 290 -23.19 9.93 -4.39
CA PRO A 290 -24.18 10.55 -3.48
C PRO A 290 -23.55 11.52 -2.45
N PHE A 291 -22.58 12.32 -2.87
CA PHE A 291 -21.96 13.37 -2.05
C PHE A 291 -21.56 14.57 -2.93
N ASN A 292 -21.77 15.78 -2.45
CA ASN A 292 -21.42 17.03 -3.10
C ASN A 292 -20.37 17.82 -2.31
N THR A 293 -20.12 17.43 -1.08
CA THR A 293 -19.14 18.07 -0.19
C THR A 293 -18.18 17.05 0.40
N LEU A 294 -17.03 17.53 0.84
CA LEU A 294 -16.04 16.71 1.52
C LEU A 294 -16.58 16.13 2.84
N SER A 295 -17.48 16.84 3.51
CA SER A 295 -18.13 16.37 4.75
C SER A 295 -19.03 15.17 4.47
N GLU A 296 -19.86 15.24 3.45
CA GLU A 296 -20.74 14.15 3.03
C GLU A 296 -19.94 12.92 2.59
N LEU A 297 -18.87 13.11 1.80
CA LEU A 297 -17.97 12.02 1.40
C LEU A 297 -17.39 11.32 2.64
N ARG A 298 -16.86 12.09 3.60
CA ARG A 298 -16.31 11.55 4.86
C ARG A 298 -17.35 10.77 5.65
N GLN A 299 -18.54 11.31 5.79
CA GLN A 299 -19.63 10.64 6.50
C GLN A 299 -19.94 9.28 5.90
N GLN A 300 -20.05 9.19 4.57
CA GLN A 300 -20.31 7.93 3.89
C GLN A 300 -19.13 6.96 3.99
N MET A 301 -17.92 7.47 3.80
CA MET A 301 -16.69 6.65 3.91
C MET A 301 -16.56 6.04 5.31
N PHE A 302 -16.75 6.82 6.39
CA PHE A 302 -16.66 6.30 7.75
C PHE A 302 -17.84 5.40 8.12
N ALA A 303 -19.00 5.57 7.50
CA ALA A 303 -20.12 4.64 7.69
C ALA A 303 -19.87 3.29 7.01
N ALA A 304 -19.19 3.30 5.86
CA ALA A 304 -18.84 2.08 5.12
C ALA A 304 -17.59 1.36 5.70
N HIS A 305 -16.67 2.10 6.31
CA HIS A 305 -15.41 1.62 6.86
C HIS A 305 -15.18 2.19 8.27
N PRO A 306 -15.87 1.63 9.29
CA PRO A 306 -15.85 2.13 10.67
C PRO A 306 -14.52 1.93 11.40
#